data_9a57db5602785ca8fdb089ee09368902
#
_entry.id   9a57db5602785ca8fdb089ee09368902
#
_cell.length_a   1.000
_cell.length_b   1.000
_cell.length_c   1.000
_cell.angle_alpha   90.00
_cell.angle_beta   90.00
_cell.angle_gamma   90.00
#
_symmetry.space_group_name_H-M   'P 1'
#
loop_
_entity.id
_entity.type
_entity.pdbx_description
1 polymer ?
#
loop_
_entity_poly.entity_id
_entity_poly.type
_entity_poly.pdbx_seq_one_letter_code
_entity_poly.pdbx_strand_id
1 'polypeptide(L)'
;MLTLRKSADRGFADHGWLKSHHSFSFAGYYDPAHMGWGNLRVINEDRIAPGTGFGTHGHRDMEIISYVLQGELAHKDTLGNVVGIPPGDVQRMSAGSGVRHSEFNHAPAETTHFLQIWIEPDVTGIAPSYEQKTFAAADKRGRLQLVASPGGAEGAVTIHADARVYVGLFDGAESATLALAEGRKAYVHLVRGQIRANGQPMQAGDALLLDGECRIDLTAGRDAEVLVFDLAP
;
A
#
# COMPACT_ATOMS: atom_id res chain seq x y z
N MET A 1 0.95 7.35 -20.95
CA MET A 1 1.35 5.92 -21.21
C MET A 1 0.72 5.03 -20.15
N LEU A 2 0.08 3.92 -20.59
CA LEU A 2 -0.54 2.94 -19.69
C LEU A 2 0.24 1.62 -19.79
N THR A 3 0.75 1.12 -18.66
CA THR A 3 1.48 -0.16 -18.62
C THR A 3 0.81 -1.08 -17.59
N LEU A 4 0.26 -2.19 -18.07
CA LEU A 4 -0.34 -3.21 -17.21
C LEU A 4 0.75 -4.18 -16.75
N ARG A 5 0.94 -4.31 -15.42
CA ARG A 5 1.78 -5.32 -14.79
C ARG A 5 0.91 -6.41 -14.21
N LYS A 6 1.08 -7.61 -14.69
CA LYS A 6 0.32 -8.75 -14.21
C LYS A 6 0.81 -9.23 -12.84
N SER A 7 -0.11 -9.74 -12.03
CA SER A 7 0.20 -10.34 -10.73
C SER A 7 1.27 -11.44 -10.83
N ALA A 8 1.21 -12.26 -11.90
CA ALA A 8 2.16 -13.34 -12.15
C ALA A 8 3.59 -12.86 -12.48
N ASP A 9 3.77 -11.59 -12.87
CA ASP A 9 5.07 -11.01 -13.22
C ASP A 9 5.77 -10.38 -12.01
N ARG A 10 5.13 -10.39 -10.84
CA ARG A 10 5.75 -9.91 -9.59
C ARG A 10 6.79 -10.91 -9.07
N GLY A 11 7.78 -10.42 -8.34
CA GLY A 11 8.66 -11.27 -7.57
C GLY A 11 7.90 -12.11 -6.55
N PHE A 12 8.36 -13.31 -6.27
CA PHE A 12 7.78 -14.17 -5.24
C PHE A 12 8.88 -14.75 -4.35
N ALA A 13 8.67 -14.70 -3.05
CA ALA A 13 9.52 -15.34 -2.04
C ALA A 13 8.65 -16.17 -1.10
N ASP A 14 9.12 -17.39 -0.78
CA ASP A 14 8.52 -18.27 0.22
C ASP A 14 9.60 -18.66 1.24
N HIS A 15 9.43 -18.18 2.46
CA HIS A 15 10.31 -18.45 3.60
C HIS A 15 9.69 -19.46 4.59
N GLY A 16 8.63 -20.16 4.18
CA GLY A 16 7.85 -21.05 5.03
C GLY A 16 6.84 -20.29 5.91
N TRP A 17 7.32 -19.41 6.77
CA TRP A 17 6.47 -18.58 7.62
C TRP A 17 5.93 -17.32 6.94
N LEU A 18 6.58 -16.85 5.87
CA LEU A 18 6.22 -15.68 5.06
C LEU A 18 6.12 -16.08 3.60
N LYS A 19 5.00 -15.75 2.96
CA LYS A 19 4.86 -15.71 1.51
C LYS A 19 4.68 -14.27 1.08
N SER A 20 5.57 -13.79 0.20
CA SER A 20 5.63 -12.39 -0.20
C SER A 20 5.65 -12.26 -1.72
N HIS A 21 4.77 -11.39 -2.27
CA HIS A 21 4.84 -10.98 -3.66
C HIS A 21 5.34 -9.53 -3.74
N HIS A 22 6.38 -9.32 -4.53
CA HIS A 22 7.06 -8.03 -4.65
C HIS A 22 6.68 -7.34 -5.96
N SER A 23 6.04 -6.17 -5.88
CA SER A 23 5.74 -5.35 -7.07
C SER A 23 6.99 -4.67 -7.62
N PHE A 24 7.98 -4.41 -6.78
CA PHE A 24 9.27 -3.81 -7.13
C PHE A 24 10.41 -4.63 -6.54
N SER A 25 11.64 -4.36 -7.01
CA SER A 25 12.84 -5.00 -6.46
C SER A 25 12.94 -4.78 -4.96
N PHE A 26 13.04 -5.87 -4.21
CA PHE A 26 13.07 -5.87 -2.76
C PHE A 26 13.78 -7.12 -2.24
N ALA A 27 14.60 -6.97 -1.19
CA ALA A 27 15.38 -8.06 -0.60
C ALA A 27 16.17 -8.87 -1.64
N GLY A 28 15.89 -10.16 -1.80
CA GLY A 28 16.53 -11.04 -2.78
C GLY A 28 15.94 -10.98 -4.19
N TYR A 29 14.80 -10.30 -4.39
CA TYR A 29 14.22 -10.11 -5.72
C TYR A 29 14.78 -8.87 -6.39
N TYR A 30 15.34 -9.04 -7.59
CA TYR A 30 15.89 -7.94 -8.38
C TYR A 30 15.38 -7.99 -9.83
N ASP A 31 14.71 -6.90 -10.24
CA ASP A 31 14.25 -6.64 -11.59
C ASP A 31 14.55 -5.17 -11.93
N PRO A 32 15.53 -4.87 -12.79
CA PRO A 32 15.93 -3.50 -13.11
C PRO A 32 14.84 -2.68 -13.80
N ALA A 33 13.83 -3.33 -14.42
CA ALA A 33 12.67 -2.67 -15.01
C ALA A 33 11.64 -2.25 -13.96
N HIS A 34 11.75 -2.76 -12.72
CA HIS A 34 10.80 -2.56 -11.64
C HIS A 34 11.50 -2.22 -10.33
N MET A 35 12.14 -1.04 -10.29
CA MET A 35 12.82 -0.52 -9.09
C MET A 35 11.92 0.36 -8.22
N GLY A 36 10.83 0.88 -8.78
CA GLY A 36 9.85 1.78 -8.20
C GLY A 36 9.02 2.43 -9.29
N TRP A 37 8.10 3.32 -8.89
CA TRP A 37 7.30 4.13 -9.81
C TRP A 37 7.02 5.50 -9.20
N GLY A 38 7.55 6.59 -9.80
CA GLY A 38 7.62 7.87 -9.12
C GLY A 38 8.37 7.69 -7.80
N ASN A 39 7.85 8.26 -6.73
CA ASN A 39 8.37 8.08 -5.38
C ASN A 39 7.81 6.83 -4.63
N LEU A 40 7.02 5.97 -5.27
CA LEU A 40 6.59 4.68 -4.72
C LEU A 40 7.69 3.64 -4.88
N ARG A 41 8.25 3.16 -3.75
CA ARG A 41 9.43 2.30 -3.75
C ARG A 41 9.11 0.83 -3.48
N VAL A 42 8.12 0.53 -2.66
CA VAL A 42 7.75 -0.84 -2.29
C VAL A 42 6.24 -1.01 -2.27
N ILE A 43 5.76 -2.10 -2.85
CA ILE A 43 4.51 -2.76 -2.50
C ILE A 43 4.82 -4.25 -2.40
N ASN A 44 4.83 -4.76 -1.17
CA ASN A 44 4.88 -6.19 -0.90
C ASN A 44 3.51 -6.64 -0.41
N GLU A 45 3.02 -7.72 -0.99
CA GLU A 45 1.82 -8.40 -0.52
C GLU A 45 2.25 -9.63 0.28
N ASP A 46 2.08 -9.52 1.59
CA ASP A 46 2.65 -10.44 2.57
C ASP A 46 1.58 -11.27 3.27
N ARG A 47 1.87 -12.57 3.41
CA ARG A 47 1.08 -13.51 4.21
C ARG A 47 1.98 -14.12 5.27
N ILE A 48 1.70 -13.79 6.54
CA ILE A 48 2.46 -14.26 7.71
C ILE A 48 1.70 -15.40 8.38
N ALA A 49 2.38 -16.52 8.56
CA ALA A 49 1.82 -17.67 9.27
C ALA A 49 1.53 -17.36 10.76
N PRO A 50 0.58 -18.06 11.39
CA PRO A 50 0.27 -17.90 12.80
C PRO A 50 1.51 -18.01 13.70
N GLY A 51 1.61 -17.14 14.71
CA GLY A 51 2.68 -17.14 15.71
C GLY A 51 4.06 -16.73 15.20
N THR A 52 4.14 -16.14 14.00
CA THR A 52 5.40 -15.74 13.37
C THR A 52 5.40 -14.27 12.96
N GLY A 53 6.53 -13.77 12.49
CA GLY A 53 6.61 -12.37 12.02
C GLY A 53 8.03 -11.90 11.82
N PHE A 54 8.17 -10.62 11.52
CA PHE A 54 9.45 -9.95 11.35
C PHE A 54 10.00 -9.53 12.71
N GLY A 55 11.18 -10.06 13.06
CA GLY A 55 11.94 -9.64 14.25
C GLY A 55 12.34 -8.17 14.18
N THR A 56 12.84 -7.63 15.31
CA THR A 56 13.21 -6.22 15.39
C THR A 56 14.28 -5.84 14.36
N HIS A 57 13.94 -4.93 13.47
CA HIS A 57 14.79 -4.38 12.43
C HIS A 57 14.64 -2.86 12.34
N GLY A 58 15.54 -2.20 11.64
CA GLY A 58 15.60 -0.73 11.60
C GLY A 58 15.24 -0.17 10.23
N HIS A 59 14.65 1.04 10.24
CA HIS A 59 14.39 1.87 9.06
C HIS A 59 14.90 3.29 9.26
N ARG A 60 15.16 3.96 8.16
CA ARG A 60 15.53 5.37 8.10
C ARG A 60 14.91 6.02 6.87
N ASP A 61 14.47 7.26 7.03
CA ASP A 61 14.03 8.17 5.96
C ASP A 61 13.00 7.56 4.99
N MET A 62 12.11 6.70 5.46
CA MET A 62 11.07 6.08 4.63
C MET A 62 9.71 6.30 5.26
N GLU A 63 8.71 6.60 4.44
CA GLU A 63 7.31 6.57 4.81
C GLU A 63 6.80 5.16 4.60
N ILE A 64 6.50 4.46 5.69
CA ILE A 64 6.09 3.06 5.69
C ILE A 64 4.62 2.97 6.06
N ILE A 65 3.83 2.33 5.22
CA ILE A 65 2.39 2.15 5.41
C ILE A 65 2.08 0.66 5.42
N SER A 66 1.37 0.19 6.46
CA SER A 66 0.79 -1.14 6.51
C SER A 66 -0.72 -1.04 6.29
N TYR A 67 -1.22 -1.82 5.32
CA TYR A 67 -2.64 -1.95 5.01
C TYR A 67 -3.08 -3.40 5.16
N VAL A 68 -3.80 -3.71 6.23
CA VAL A 68 -4.18 -5.07 6.59
C VAL A 68 -5.48 -5.48 5.89
N LEU A 69 -5.45 -6.67 5.28
CA LEU A 69 -6.55 -7.22 4.48
C LEU A 69 -7.30 -8.34 5.21
N GLN A 70 -6.58 -9.09 6.07
CA GLN A 70 -7.12 -10.21 6.84
C GLN A 70 -6.25 -10.45 8.07
N GLY A 71 -6.86 -10.92 9.14
CA GLY A 71 -6.20 -11.14 10.42
C GLY A 71 -5.87 -9.83 11.13
N GLU A 72 -4.82 -9.80 11.91
CA GLU A 72 -4.30 -8.62 12.60
C GLU A 72 -2.77 -8.61 12.51
N LEU A 73 -2.18 -7.46 12.21
CA LEU A 73 -0.74 -7.26 12.27
C LEU A 73 -0.38 -6.56 13.58
N ALA A 74 0.36 -7.24 14.47
CA ALA A 74 0.86 -6.64 15.71
C ALA A 74 2.15 -5.87 15.43
N HIS A 75 2.17 -4.58 15.77
CA HIS A 75 3.31 -3.68 15.64
C HIS A 75 3.88 -3.31 16.99
N LYS A 76 5.23 -3.29 17.07
CA LYS A 76 5.96 -2.76 18.23
C LYS A 76 7.19 -2.01 17.74
N ASP A 77 7.43 -0.81 18.30
CA ASP A 77 8.56 0.04 17.90
C ASP A 77 9.32 0.68 19.07
N THR A 78 10.42 1.35 18.74
CA THR A 78 11.26 2.07 19.72
C THR A 78 10.70 3.43 20.13
N LEU A 79 9.57 3.86 19.58
CA LEU A 79 8.81 5.04 20.03
C LEU A 79 7.88 4.70 21.21
N GLY A 80 7.71 3.42 21.51
CA GLY A 80 6.86 2.91 22.58
C GLY A 80 5.49 2.43 22.14
N ASN A 81 5.21 2.41 20.84
CA ASN A 81 3.96 1.85 20.33
C ASN A 81 3.96 0.33 20.44
N VAL A 82 2.86 -0.23 20.92
CA VAL A 82 2.54 -1.66 20.95
C VAL A 82 1.06 -1.77 20.62
N VAL A 83 0.74 -2.06 19.37
CA VAL A 83 -0.62 -1.96 18.84
C VAL A 83 -0.93 -3.09 17.88
N GLY A 84 -2.22 -3.45 17.75
CA GLY A 84 -2.76 -4.28 16.68
C GLY A 84 -3.29 -3.40 15.54
N ILE A 85 -3.10 -3.86 14.33
CA ILE A 85 -3.59 -3.21 13.11
C ILE A 85 -4.60 -4.18 12.47
N PRO A 86 -5.91 -4.03 12.72
CA PRO A 86 -6.94 -4.86 12.11
C PRO A 86 -7.25 -4.44 10.67
N PRO A 87 -8.00 -5.24 9.90
CA PRO A 87 -8.53 -4.83 8.60
C PRO A 87 -9.38 -3.56 8.69
N GLY A 88 -9.16 -2.65 7.76
CA GLY A 88 -9.81 -1.33 7.74
C GLY A 88 -8.95 -0.21 8.31
N ASP A 89 -7.92 -0.54 9.07
CA ASP A 89 -6.94 0.42 9.55
C ASP A 89 -5.83 0.64 8.51
N VAL A 90 -5.34 1.87 8.49
CA VAL A 90 -4.12 2.28 7.80
C VAL A 90 -3.14 2.75 8.86
N GLN A 91 -2.02 2.05 8.96
CA GLN A 91 -0.91 2.42 9.83
C GLN A 91 0.16 3.12 9.00
N ARG A 92 0.71 4.19 9.53
CA ARG A 92 1.87 4.88 8.96
C ARG A 92 2.96 5.04 10.03
N MET A 93 4.17 4.68 9.65
CA MET A 93 5.41 4.95 10.39
C MET A 93 6.35 5.78 9.51
N SER A 94 6.62 7.03 9.90
CA SER A 94 7.69 7.83 9.31
C SER A 94 9.00 7.43 10.01
N ALA A 95 9.93 6.85 9.28
CA ALA A 95 11.17 6.34 9.87
C ALA A 95 12.15 7.46 10.23
N GLY A 96 12.16 8.56 9.48
CA GLY A 96 12.95 9.77 9.76
C GLY A 96 14.39 9.48 10.14
N SER A 97 14.88 10.07 11.23
CA SER A 97 16.26 9.90 11.71
C SER A 97 16.61 8.48 12.16
N GLY A 98 15.62 7.61 12.27
CA GLY A 98 15.77 6.19 12.56
C GLY A 98 14.76 5.67 13.57
N VAL A 99 14.19 4.51 13.28
CA VAL A 99 13.29 3.76 14.16
C VAL A 99 13.58 2.27 14.01
N ARG A 100 13.35 1.50 15.07
CA ARG A 100 13.38 0.04 15.01
C ARG A 100 11.98 -0.46 15.35
N HIS A 101 11.50 -1.46 14.61
CA HIS A 101 10.21 -2.08 14.87
C HIS A 101 10.23 -3.58 14.62
N SER A 102 9.15 -4.24 15.03
CA SER A 102 8.82 -5.62 14.72
C SER A 102 7.36 -5.72 14.35
N GLU A 103 7.04 -6.67 13.47
CA GLU A 103 5.69 -6.91 12.98
C GLU A 103 5.38 -8.40 13.07
N PHE A 104 4.32 -8.77 13.80
CA PHE A 104 4.01 -10.15 14.14
C PHE A 104 2.54 -10.49 13.88
N ASN A 105 2.31 -11.73 13.52
CA ASN A 105 0.98 -12.35 13.58
C ASN A 105 0.87 -13.14 14.89
N HIS A 106 0.15 -12.61 15.87
CA HIS A 106 -0.08 -13.27 17.15
C HIS A 106 -1.30 -14.20 17.16
N ALA A 107 -2.06 -14.28 16.06
CA ALA A 107 -3.19 -15.18 15.99
C ALA A 107 -2.73 -16.66 16.11
N PRO A 108 -3.49 -17.51 16.80
CA PRO A 108 -3.07 -18.91 17.00
C PRO A 108 -3.24 -19.79 15.76
N ALA A 109 -4.11 -19.42 14.81
CA ALA A 109 -4.45 -20.24 13.65
C ALA A 109 -4.76 -19.45 12.37
N GLU A 110 -4.87 -18.12 12.43
CA GLU A 110 -5.21 -17.31 11.27
C GLU A 110 -3.97 -16.68 10.63
N THR A 111 -3.87 -16.73 9.31
CA THR A 111 -2.84 -16.03 8.55
C THR A 111 -3.13 -14.52 8.52
N THR A 112 -2.15 -13.68 8.83
CA THR A 112 -2.23 -12.25 8.57
C THR A 112 -1.85 -11.97 7.12
N HIS A 113 -2.74 -11.29 6.39
CA HIS A 113 -2.53 -10.86 5.01
C HIS A 113 -2.57 -9.32 4.95
N PHE A 114 -1.52 -8.70 4.45
CA PHE A 114 -1.41 -7.25 4.39
C PHE A 114 -0.52 -6.79 3.23
N LEU A 115 -0.59 -5.50 2.93
CA LEU A 115 0.32 -4.82 2.03
C LEU A 115 1.28 -3.97 2.84
N GLN A 116 2.59 -4.16 2.61
CA GLN A 116 3.64 -3.26 3.07
C GLN A 116 4.00 -2.31 1.95
N ILE A 117 3.82 -1.01 2.18
CA ILE A 117 3.99 0.04 1.19
C ILE A 117 5.06 1.01 1.68
N TRP A 118 6.05 1.32 0.82
CA TRP A 118 7.07 2.32 1.14
C TRP A 118 7.06 3.42 0.10
N ILE A 119 7.03 4.67 0.57
CA ILE A 119 7.09 5.87 -0.25
C ILE A 119 8.31 6.67 0.16
N GLU A 120 9.11 7.11 -0.82
CA GLU A 120 10.29 7.94 -0.58
C GLU A 120 9.83 9.33 -0.10
N PRO A 121 10.36 9.85 1.01
CA PRO A 121 9.95 11.12 1.57
C PRO A 121 10.60 12.30 0.84
N ASP A 122 9.97 13.48 0.93
CA ASP A 122 10.52 14.76 0.45
C ASP A 122 11.56 15.34 1.40
N VAL A 123 11.50 14.93 2.68
CA VAL A 123 12.37 15.43 3.76
C VAL A 123 12.94 14.28 4.55
N THR A 124 14.26 14.29 4.70
CA THR A 124 15.01 13.27 5.45
C THR A 124 15.38 13.75 6.85
N GLY A 125 15.72 12.81 7.75
CA GLY A 125 16.22 13.11 9.09
C GLY A 125 15.20 13.73 10.06
N ILE A 126 13.90 13.72 9.73
CA ILE A 126 12.85 14.20 10.64
C ILE A 126 12.74 13.31 11.88
N ALA A 127 12.07 13.79 12.92
CA ALA A 127 11.75 12.95 14.06
C ALA A 127 10.84 11.77 13.60
N PRO A 128 11.17 10.53 13.98
CA PRO A 128 10.31 9.39 13.65
C PRO A 128 8.96 9.52 14.33
N SER A 129 7.91 9.05 13.67
CA SER A 129 6.54 9.17 14.19
C SER A 129 5.66 8.01 13.75
N TYR A 130 4.56 7.82 14.48
CA TYR A 130 3.57 6.78 14.24
C TYR A 130 2.18 7.39 14.16
N GLU A 131 1.34 6.90 13.27
CA GLU A 131 -0.08 7.25 13.16
C GLU A 131 -0.87 6.06 12.65
N GLN A 132 -2.06 5.83 13.21
CA GLN A 132 -2.99 4.78 12.77
C GLN A 132 -4.41 5.33 12.78
N LYS A 133 -5.15 5.07 11.70
CA LYS A 133 -6.56 5.49 11.56
C LYS A 133 -7.40 4.39 10.94
N THR A 134 -8.62 4.28 11.39
CA THR A 134 -9.63 3.37 10.83
C THR A 134 -10.41 4.06 9.72
N PHE A 135 -10.56 3.39 8.58
CA PHE A 135 -11.38 3.83 7.45
C PHE A 135 -12.48 2.79 7.21
N ALA A 136 -13.71 3.16 7.52
CA ALA A 136 -14.83 2.24 7.40
C ALA A 136 -15.07 1.82 5.94
N ALA A 137 -15.57 0.59 5.74
CA ALA A 137 -15.90 0.10 4.40
C ALA A 137 -16.93 1.00 3.69
N ALA A 138 -17.87 1.58 4.43
CA ALA A 138 -18.87 2.52 3.88
C ALA A 138 -18.22 3.79 3.30
N ASP A 139 -17.08 4.24 3.83
CA ASP A 139 -16.37 5.42 3.33
C ASP A 139 -15.61 5.15 2.04
N LYS A 140 -15.32 3.89 1.75
CA LYS A 140 -14.61 3.42 0.56
C LYS A 140 -15.54 2.90 -0.55
N ARG A 141 -16.84 2.67 -0.24
CA ARG A 141 -17.79 2.05 -1.17
C ARG A 141 -18.18 3.01 -2.29
N GLY A 142 -17.95 2.61 -3.55
CA GLY A 142 -18.30 3.35 -4.75
C GLY A 142 -17.51 4.66 -4.94
N ARG A 143 -16.42 4.86 -4.21
CA ARG A 143 -15.57 6.06 -4.28
C ARG A 143 -14.14 5.78 -3.86
N LEU A 144 -13.26 6.73 -4.10
CA LEU A 144 -11.87 6.73 -3.64
C LEU A 144 -11.77 7.55 -2.35
N GLN A 145 -11.54 6.87 -1.22
CA GLN A 145 -11.27 7.50 0.07
C GLN A 145 -9.78 7.80 0.19
N LEU A 146 -9.43 9.05 0.44
CA LEU A 146 -8.06 9.44 0.75
C LEU A 146 -7.65 8.86 2.10
N VAL A 147 -6.57 8.07 2.15
CA VAL A 147 -6.11 7.40 3.38
C VAL A 147 -4.72 7.83 3.83
N ALA A 148 -3.87 8.33 2.92
CA ALA A 148 -2.58 8.94 3.27
C ALA A 148 -2.30 10.13 2.36
N SER A 149 -1.79 11.23 2.93
CA SER A 149 -1.49 12.45 2.17
C SER A 149 -0.50 13.36 2.92
N PRO A 150 0.15 14.31 2.22
CA PRO A 150 0.87 15.39 2.88
C PRO A 150 -0.05 16.16 3.83
N GLY A 151 0.37 16.32 5.08
CA GLY A 151 -0.37 17.06 6.11
C GLY A 151 -1.68 16.42 6.57
N GLY A 152 -1.99 15.18 6.19
CA GLY A 152 -3.18 14.44 6.68
C GLY A 152 -4.50 15.03 6.21
N ALA A 153 -4.57 15.55 4.98
CA ALA A 153 -5.79 16.15 4.42
C ALA A 153 -6.97 15.16 4.47
N GLU A 154 -8.19 15.70 4.64
CA GLU A 154 -9.45 14.92 4.66
C GLU A 154 -9.48 13.80 5.70
N GLY A 155 -8.70 13.92 6.78
CA GLY A 155 -8.63 12.91 7.82
C GLY A 155 -7.69 11.72 7.51
N ALA A 156 -6.94 11.77 6.41
CA ALA A 156 -5.92 10.78 6.07
C ALA A 156 -4.79 10.73 7.11
N VAL A 157 -4.01 9.65 7.14
CA VAL A 157 -2.74 9.66 7.89
C VAL A 157 -1.75 10.59 7.19
N THR A 158 -0.91 11.25 7.98
CA THR A 158 0.09 12.19 7.47
C THR A 158 1.30 11.46 6.94
N ILE A 159 1.72 11.75 5.71
CA ILE A 159 3.01 11.36 5.15
C ILE A 159 3.85 12.60 4.79
N HIS A 160 5.17 12.46 4.84
CA HIS A 160 6.13 13.50 4.49
C HIS A 160 6.71 13.26 3.08
N ALA A 161 5.81 13.00 2.13
CA ALA A 161 6.12 12.68 0.75
C ALA A 161 5.09 13.32 -0.18
N ASP A 162 5.48 13.79 -1.35
CA ASP A 162 4.57 14.28 -2.39
C ASP A 162 3.83 13.09 -3.04
N ALA A 163 2.95 12.50 -2.27
CA ALA A 163 2.09 11.40 -2.70
C ALA A 163 0.72 11.46 -2.01
N ARG A 164 -0.30 10.91 -2.68
CA ARG A 164 -1.61 10.67 -2.09
C ARG A 164 -1.99 9.22 -2.32
N VAL A 165 -2.49 8.56 -1.28
CA VAL A 165 -2.94 7.17 -1.36
C VAL A 165 -4.43 7.13 -1.09
N TYR A 166 -5.14 6.51 -2.01
CA TYR A 166 -6.59 6.31 -1.93
C TYR A 166 -6.91 4.82 -1.88
N VAL A 167 -8.01 4.49 -1.22
CA VAL A 167 -8.60 3.14 -1.23
C VAL A 167 -10.04 3.21 -1.67
N GLY A 168 -10.46 2.28 -2.53
CA GLY A 168 -11.85 2.18 -2.99
C GLY A 168 -12.34 0.74 -3.03
N LEU A 169 -13.64 0.57 -2.76
CA LEU A 169 -14.37 -0.69 -2.87
C LEU A 169 -15.43 -0.52 -3.97
N PHE A 170 -15.43 -1.41 -4.96
CA PHE A 170 -16.33 -1.29 -6.12
C PHE A 170 -16.99 -2.62 -6.43
N ASP A 171 -18.31 -2.57 -6.66
CA ASP A 171 -19.10 -3.70 -7.15
C ASP A 171 -20.21 -3.24 -8.08
N GLY A 172 -20.53 -4.05 -9.09
CA GLY A 172 -21.61 -3.79 -10.03
C GLY A 172 -21.43 -2.51 -10.85
N ALA A 173 -22.34 -1.56 -10.67
CA ALA A 173 -22.36 -0.29 -11.41
C ALA A 173 -21.53 0.84 -10.75
N GLU A 174 -20.92 0.57 -9.61
CA GLU A 174 -20.09 1.54 -8.90
C GLU A 174 -18.86 1.92 -9.74
N SER A 175 -18.51 3.20 -9.70
CA SER A 175 -17.38 3.76 -10.46
C SER A 175 -16.81 4.97 -9.77
N ALA A 176 -15.56 5.30 -10.07
CA ALA A 176 -14.91 6.53 -9.61
C ALA A 176 -13.93 7.07 -10.65
N THR A 177 -13.74 8.38 -10.63
CA THR A 177 -12.71 9.06 -11.43
C THR A 177 -11.86 9.90 -10.50
N LEU A 178 -10.53 9.82 -10.64
CA LEU A 178 -9.56 10.68 -9.99
C LEU A 178 -8.82 11.50 -11.04
N ALA A 179 -8.92 12.83 -10.94
CA ALA A 179 -8.13 13.73 -11.78
C ALA A 179 -6.66 13.73 -11.32
N LEU A 180 -5.74 13.69 -12.27
CA LEU A 180 -4.30 13.81 -12.03
C LEU A 180 -3.82 15.16 -12.55
N ALA A 181 -3.00 15.84 -11.77
CA ALA A 181 -2.33 17.06 -12.23
C ALA A 181 -1.28 16.74 -13.30
N GLU A 182 -0.93 17.73 -14.11
CA GLU A 182 0.12 17.58 -15.13
C GLU A 182 1.46 17.14 -14.50
N GLY A 183 2.14 16.22 -15.17
CA GLY A 183 3.43 15.66 -14.73
C GLY A 183 3.33 14.59 -13.64
N ARG A 184 2.15 14.36 -13.06
CA ARG A 184 2.00 13.31 -12.03
C ARG A 184 2.09 11.91 -12.65
N LYS A 185 2.67 10.98 -11.90
CA LYS A 185 2.55 9.55 -12.13
C LYS A 185 1.47 8.95 -11.26
N ALA A 186 0.88 7.85 -11.71
CA ALA A 186 -0.04 7.11 -10.86
C ALA A 186 0.21 5.61 -10.93
N TYR A 187 -0.17 4.93 -9.86
CA TYR A 187 -0.11 3.48 -9.75
C TYR A 187 -1.44 2.99 -9.19
N VAL A 188 -2.12 2.11 -9.92
CA VAL A 188 -3.36 1.48 -9.49
C VAL A 188 -3.06 0.03 -9.16
N HIS A 189 -3.21 -0.38 -7.91
CA HIS A 189 -3.02 -1.76 -7.46
C HIS A 189 -4.35 -2.40 -7.11
N LEU A 190 -4.72 -3.46 -7.80
CA LEU A 190 -5.94 -4.21 -7.48
C LEU A 190 -5.62 -5.27 -6.43
N VAL A 191 -6.12 -5.06 -5.22
CA VAL A 191 -5.87 -5.93 -4.06
C VAL A 191 -6.66 -7.23 -4.17
N ARG A 192 -7.95 -7.13 -4.51
CA ARG A 192 -8.84 -8.27 -4.67
C ARG A 192 -9.93 -8.00 -5.70
N GLY A 193 -10.59 -9.06 -6.17
CA GLY A 193 -11.69 -8.97 -7.12
C GLY A 193 -11.22 -8.69 -8.55
N GLN A 194 -12.04 -7.97 -9.30
CA GLN A 194 -11.81 -7.57 -10.68
C GLN A 194 -12.27 -6.14 -10.88
N ILE A 195 -11.59 -5.36 -11.74
CA ILE A 195 -11.99 -4.00 -12.10
C ILE A 195 -11.45 -3.64 -13.50
N ARG A 196 -11.99 -2.60 -14.10
CA ARG A 196 -11.35 -1.91 -15.23
C ARG A 196 -10.77 -0.59 -14.76
N ALA A 197 -9.47 -0.38 -14.98
CA ALA A 197 -8.82 0.91 -14.77
C ALA A 197 -8.41 1.48 -16.14
N ASN A 198 -8.87 2.67 -16.48
CA ASN A 198 -8.69 3.31 -17.81
C ASN A 198 -8.98 2.32 -18.96
N GLY A 199 -10.06 1.53 -18.84
CA GLY A 199 -10.47 0.51 -19.81
C GLY A 199 -9.67 -0.80 -19.77
N GLN A 200 -8.55 -0.87 -19.08
CA GLN A 200 -7.74 -2.10 -18.95
C GLN A 200 -8.37 -3.05 -17.92
N PRO A 201 -8.66 -4.30 -18.26
CA PRO A 201 -9.16 -5.27 -17.31
C PRO A 201 -8.05 -5.74 -16.38
N MET A 202 -8.32 -5.72 -15.07
CA MET A 202 -7.40 -6.14 -14.01
C MET A 202 -8.00 -7.24 -13.16
N GLN A 203 -7.15 -8.13 -12.65
CA GLN A 203 -7.45 -9.16 -11.67
C GLN A 203 -6.61 -8.93 -10.40
N ALA A 204 -6.99 -9.57 -9.31
CA ALA A 204 -6.28 -9.42 -8.02
C ALA A 204 -4.76 -9.58 -8.16
N GLY A 205 -4.02 -8.64 -7.60
CA GLY A 205 -2.57 -8.53 -7.67
C GLY A 205 -2.02 -7.86 -8.93
N ASP A 206 -2.86 -7.59 -9.96
CA ASP A 206 -2.45 -6.78 -11.11
C ASP A 206 -2.26 -5.32 -10.71
N ALA A 207 -1.42 -4.62 -11.46
CA ALA A 207 -1.26 -3.17 -11.33
C ALA A 207 -1.29 -2.48 -12.69
N LEU A 208 -1.78 -1.24 -12.72
CA LEU A 208 -1.71 -0.35 -13.88
C LEU A 208 -0.84 0.86 -13.52
N LEU A 209 0.22 1.06 -14.30
CA LEU A 209 1.14 2.18 -14.19
C LEU A 209 0.72 3.25 -15.20
N LEU A 210 0.56 4.49 -14.73
CA LEU A 210 0.13 5.63 -15.54
C LEU A 210 1.21 6.73 -15.52
N ASP A 211 1.57 7.19 -16.72
CA ASP A 211 2.49 8.29 -16.94
C ASP A 211 1.96 9.18 -18.07
N GLY A 212 1.83 10.50 -17.82
CA GLY A 212 1.27 11.45 -18.77
C GLY A 212 -0.25 11.32 -18.98
N GLU A 213 -0.95 10.66 -18.08
CA GLU A 213 -2.42 10.58 -18.07
C GLU A 213 -3.00 11.69 -17.17
N CYS A 214 -4.13 12.26 -17.56
CA CYS A 214 -4.78 13.32 -16.79
C CYS A 214 -5.82 12.82 -15.79
N ARG A 215 -6.14 11.52 -15.80
CA ARG A 215 -7.12 10.92 -14.89
C ARG A 215 -7.01 9.41 -14.80
N ILE A 216 -7.58 8.88 -13.74
CA ILE A 216 -7.82 7.45 -13.52
C ILE A 216 -9.33 7.23 -13.52
N ASP A 217 -9.83 6.33 -14.36
CA ASP A 217 -11.23 5.92 -14.41
C ASP A 217 -11.35 4.46 -13.94
N LEU A 218 -12.12 4.22 -12.88
CA LEU A 218 -12.39 2.89 -12.31
C LEU A 218 -13.83 2.49 -12.59
N THR A 219 -14.05 1.34 -13.23
CA THR A 219 -15.39 0.88 -13.64
C THR A 219 -15.49 -0.64 -13.62
N ALA A 220 -16.73 -1.16 -13.68
CA ALA A 220 -17.02 -2.59 -13.79
C ALA A 220 -16.35 -3.43 -12.69
N GLY A 221 -16.37 -2.94 -11.45
CA GLY A 221 -15.90 -3.67 -10.29
C GLY A 221 -16.71 -4.94 -10.01
N ARG A 222 -16.04 -5.99 -9.54
CA ARG A 222 -16.64 -7.20 -8.97
C ARG A 222 -15.86 -7.55 -7.71
N ASP A 223 -16.47 -7.33 -6.56
CA ASP A 223 -15.81 -7.47 -5.25
C ASP A 223 -14.43 -6.84 -5.22
N ALA A 224 -14.28 -5.71 -5.91
CA ALA A 224 -12.98 -5.08 -6.12
C ALA A 224 -12.60 -4.23 -4.92
N GLU A 225 -11.35 -4.40 -4.46
CA GLU A 225 -10.66 -3.49 -3.55
C GLU A 225 -9.39 -2.99 -4.23
N VAL A 226 -9.28 -1.67 -4.36
CA VAL A 226 -8.20 -1.04 -5.12
C VAL A 226 -7.49 0.01 -4.29
N LEU A 227 -6.15 0.03 -4.37
CA LEU A 227 -5.33 1.14 -3.94
C LEU A 227 -4.93 1.97 -5.16
N VAL A 228 -5.05 3.28 -5.03
CA VAL A 228 -4.63 4.24 -6.04
C VAL A 228 -3.60 5.19 -5.43
N PHE A 229 -2.46 5.29 -6.07
CA PHE A 229 -1.37 6.16 -5.70
C PHE A 229 -1.25 7.28 -6.73
N ASP A 230 -1.40 8.53 -6.30
CA ASP A 230 -1.06 9.75 -7.05
C ASP A 230 0.31 10.19 -6.56
N LEU A 231 1.31 10.17 -7.44
CA LEU A 231 2.74 10.20 -7.10
C LEU A 231 3.47 11.37 -7.75
N ALA A 232 4.54 11.83 -7.13
CA ALA A 232 5.55 12.64 -7.78
C ALA A 232 6.18 11.88 -8.97
N PRO A 233 6.72 12.61 -9.97
CA PRO A 233 7.37 12.04 -11.16
C PRO A 233 8.50 11.07 -10.87
#